data_e4be319a1a42ba14a909b2729811bcfe
#
_entry.id   e4be319a1a42ba14a909b2729811bcfe
#
_cell.length_a   1.000
_cell.length_b   1.000
_cell.length_c   1.000
_cell.angle_alpha   90.00
_cell.angle_beta   90.00
_cell.angle_gamma   90.00
#
_symmetry.space_group_name_H-M   'P 1'
#
loop_
_entity.id
_entity.type
_entity.pdbx_description
1 polymer ?
#
loop_
_entity_poly.entity_id
_entity_poly.type
_entity_poly.pdbx_seq_one_letter_code
_entity_poly.pdbx_strand_id
1 'polypeptide(L)'
;MPTITKSLSSKVDGDGKSEILLRFSGGRGAVYRVKSGIRINPARWNADEARIILPRLETPEQRELIQAAAELDDICNLLISRFAAADKQAVNSAWFDEVLARYRHPERFRPPGEDFFGAFDKFLNDTESSRPRENHFKVLRRQLRRFELYSGREWKLDTITADDLGAFRDFLVDEHIICRDKRFAFIYEAVPESRTPGPRGYNAIGNSLRLFRTFNNWCVKRHYTTNYPFREFPLESPVYGTPYYITLEERERIASADLSSRPALAVQRDVFIFHCCIGCRVGDLLRLTRANIIDGAVEYIARKTSGERPVTVRVPLNETASGILDRYADYRGPGLLPFISAQKYNDDIKTIFRLAGIDRVVTVLNPRTREEEQRPLYEIASSHLARRTFIGNLYKQVKDPNLISSLSGHVEGSTAFYRYRNVDEQMKTDLVKLLDKPVEPTD
;
A
#
# COMPACT_ATOMS: atom_id res chain seq x y z
N MET A 1 16.04 18.67 -27.59
CA MET A 1 15.94 18.45 -26.15
C MET A 1 17.03 19.27 -25.46
N PRO A 2 16.80 19.81 -24.27
CA PRO A 2 17.85 20.48 -23.53
C PRO A 2 18.94 19.47 -23.11
N THR A 3 20.20 19.91 -23.09
CA THR A 3 21.35 19.08 -22.74
C THR A 3 22.20 19.78 -21.68
N ILE A 4 22.85 19.01 -20.82
CA ILE A 4 23.77 19.51 -19.80
C ILE A 4 25.13 18.88 -19.99
N THR A 5 26.16 19.70 -20.14
CA THR A 5 27.56 19.27 -20.14
C THR A 5 28.16 19.62 -18.78
N LYS A 6 28.82 18.66 -18.15
CA LYS A 6 29.48 18.83 -16.85
C LYS A 6 30.98 19.06 -17.02
N SER A 7 31.57 19.95 -16.26
CA SER A 7 33.01 20.21 -16.27
C SER A 7 33.50 20.64 -14.87
N LEU A 8 34.77 20.43 -14.58
CA LEU A 8 35.34 20.87 -13.31
C LEU A 8 35.94 22.28 -13.46
N SER A 9 35.72 23.14 -12.47
CA SER A 9 36.33 24.45 -12.39
C SER A 9 37.86 24.35 -12.27
N SER A 10 38.58 25.23 -12.92
CA SER A 10 40.03 25.36 -12.73
C SER A 10 40.43 26.01 -11.39
N LYS A 11 39.47 26.60 -10.68
CA LYS A 11 39.71 27.21 -9.35
C LYS A 11 39.59 26.16 -8.27
N VAL A 12 40.61 26.08 -7.42
CA VAL A 12 40.64 25.19 -6.25
C VAL A 12 40.43 26.06 -5.01
N ASP A 13 39.58 25.61 -4.09
CA ASP A 13 39.35 26.31 -2.81
C ASP A 13 40.43 25.99 -1.76
N GLY A 14 40.29 26.56 -0.56
CA GLY A 14 41.22 26.36 0.55
C GLY A 14 41.33 24.92 1.04
N ASP A 15 40.31 24.09 0.77
CA ASP A 15 40.23 22.68 1.14
C ASP A 15 40.71 21.74 0.02
N GLY A 16 41.26 22.30 -1.06
CA GLY A 16 41.74 21.52 -2.21
C GLY A 16 40.65 20.99 -3.12
N LYS A 17 39.41 21.49 -3.01
CA LYS A 17 38.26 21.07 -3.81
C LYS A 17 37.95 22.06 -4.94
N SER A 18 37.47 21.56 -6.07
CA SER A 18 37.00 22.34 -7.21
C SER A 18 35.51 22.14 -7.44
N GLU A 19 34.81 23.18 -7.86
CA GLU A 19 33.38 23.17 -8.13
C GLU A 19 33.08 22.53 -9.50
N ILE A 20 32.04 21.68 -9.56
CA ILE A 20 31.51 21.16 -10.82
C ILE A 20 30.62 22.23 -11.45
N LEU A 21 30.94 22.62 -12.69
CA LEU A 21 30.21 23.58 -13.48
C LEU A 21 29.32 22.85 -14.50
N LEU A 22 28.11 23.36 -14.67
CA LEU A 22 27.12 22.85 -15.62
C LEU A 22 26.99 23.86 -16.77
N ARG A 23 27.08 23.37 -17.99
CA ARG A 23 26.72 24.12 -19.20
C ARG A 23 25.39 23.58 -19.71
N PHE A 24 24.34 24.34 -19.46
CA PHE A 24 22.99 24.03 -19.90
C PHE A 24 22.74 24.58 -21.30
N SER A 25 22.29 23.75 -22.22
CA SER A 25 21.89 24.15 -23.59
C SER A 25 20.42 23.86 -23.80
N GLY A 26 19.59 24.90 -23.95
CA GLY A 26 18.14 24.80 -24.18
C GLY A 26 17.72 24.84 -25.65
N GLY A 27 18.70 24.88 -26.58
CA GLY A 27 18.48 25.04 -28.01
C GLY A 27 19.28 26.22 -28.62
N ARG A 28 18.99 26.62 -29.88
CA ARG A 28 19.72 27.67 -30.58
C ARG A 28 19.72 28.98 -29.77
N GLY A 29 20.90 29.46 -29.38
CA GLY A 29 21.12 30.72 -28.65
C GLY A 29 20.88 30.67 -27.14
N ALA A 30 20.33 29.59 -26.58
CA ALA A 30 20.03 29.46 -25.16
C ALA A 30 21.08 28.59 -24.46
N VAL A 31 22.23 29.18 -24.15
CA VAL A 31 23.34 28.51 -23.44
C VAL A 31 23.63 29.26 -22.14
N TYR A 32 23.53 28.52 -21.01
CA TYR A 32 23.71 29.06 -19.67
C TYR A 32 24.85 28.34 -18.96
N ARG A 33 25.63 29.06 -18.16
CA ARG A 33 26.62 28.48 -17.23
C ARG A 33 26.03 28.51 -15.83
N VAL A 34 25.96 27.36 -15.22
CA VAL A 34 25.33 27.18 -13.90
C VAL A 34 26.36 26.58 -12.95
N LYS A 35 26.48 27.16 -11.77
CA LYS A 35 27.32 26.62 -10.69
C LYS A 35 26.54 25.53 -9.98
N SER A 36 27.04 24.27 -10.01
CA SER A 36 26.34 23.18 -9.33
C SER A 36 26.42 23.32 -7.81
N GLY A 37 27.38 24.06 -7.25
CA GLY A 37 27.67 24.16 -5.83
C GLY A 37 28.28 22.88 -5.23
N ILE A 38 28.43 21.83 -6.03
CA ILE A 38 29.07 20.57 -5.62
C ILE A 38 30.56 20.72 -5.82
N ARG A 39 31.35 20.50 -4.76
CA ARG A 39 32.80 20.59 -4.75
C ARG A 39 33.44 19.27 -4.43
N ILE A 40 34.40 18.87 -5.25
CA ILE A 40 35.10 17.59 -5.10
C ILE A 40 36.61 17.79 -5.26
N ASN A 41 37.41 16.86 -4.78
CA ASN A 41 38.84 16.81 -5.07
C ASN A 41 39.02 16.60 -6.60
N PRO A 42 39.84 17.45 -7.30
CA PRO A 42 40.06 17.31 -8.73
C PRO A 42 40.52 15.92 -9.19
N ALA A 43 41.27 15.22 -8.37
CA ALA A 43 41.72 13.84 -8.64
C ALA A 43 40.54 12.84 -8.73
N ARG A 44 39.36 13.22 -8.25
CA ARG A 44 38.14 12.41 -8.33
C ARG A 44 37.21 12.80 -9.48
N TRP A 45 37.71 13.47 -10.47
CA TRP A 45 36.96 13.87 -11.67
C TRP A 45 37.51 13.19 -12.92
N ASN A 46 36.66 12.47 -13.64
CA ASN A 46 36.97 11.99 -14.97
C ASN A 46 36.48 13.01 -15.99
N ALA A 47 37.44 13.68 -16.67
CA ALA A 47 37.13 14.74 -17.62
C ALA A 47 36.55 14.19 -18.93
N ASP A 48 36.97 13.01 -19.37
CA ASP A 48 36.52 12.40 -20.63
C ASP A 48 35.07 11.90 -20.52
N GLU A 49 34.70 11.36 -19.39
CA GLU A 49 33.34 10.85 -19.13
C GLU A 49 32.46 11.88 -18.41
N ALA A 50 33.00 13.04 -18.03
CA ALA A 50 32.33 14.12 -17.30
C ALA A 50 31.57 13.61 -16.04
N ARG A 51 32.23 12.74 -15.23
CA ARG A 51 31.65 12.12 -14.03
C ARG A 51 32.63 12.05 -12.86
N ILE A 52 32.07 11.88 -11.67
CA ILE A 52 32.81 11.66 -10.43
C ILE A 52 33.38 10.22 -10.43
N ILE A 53 34.66 10.06 -10.08
CA ILE A 53 35.32 8.77 -9.90
C ILE A 53 35.06 8.28 -8.47
N LEU A 54 34.32 7.18 -8.35
CA LEU A 54 34.01 6.58 -7.05
C LEU A 54 35.12 5.60 -6.65
N PRO A 55 35.67 5.65 -5.43
CA PRO A 55 36.59 4.67 -4.90
C PRO A 55 35.93 3.29 -4.79
N ARG A 56 36.73 2.22 -4.85
CA ARG A 56 36.23 0.83 -4.73
C ARG A 56 35.97 0.39 -3.29
N LEU A 57 36.59 1.04 -2.29
CA LEU A 57 36.48 0.68 -0.88
C LEU A 57 35.47 1.58 -0.17
N GLU A 58 34.63 0.99 0.71
CA GLU A 58 33.71 1.73 1.54
C GLU A 58 34.44 2.56 2.60
N THR A 59 34.71 3.79 2.28
CA THR A 59 35.32 4.81 3.16
C THR A 59 34.32 5.95 3.38
N PRO A 60 34.49 6.80 4.41
CA PRO A 60 33.71 8.03 4.54
C PRO A 60 33.79 8.91 3.28
N GLU A 61 34.96 9.02 2.65
CA GLU A 61 35.16 9.73 1.39
C GLU A 61 34.31 9.15 0.25
N GLN A 62 34.18 7.82 0.15
CA GLN A 62 33.33 7.18 -0.85
C GLN A 62 31.88 7.56 -0.67
N ARG A 63 31.38 7.58 0.56
CA ARG A 63 29.98 7.96 0.84
C ARG A 63 29.70 9.41 0.44
N GLU A 64 30.63 10.34 0.75
CA GLU A 64 30.51 11.73 0.32
C GLU A 64 30.49 11.86 -1.22
N LEU A 65 31.34 11.10 -1.92
CA LEU A 65 31.41 11.12 -3.38
C LEU A 65 30.16 10.48 -4.03
N ILE A 66 29.62 9.43 -3.45
CA ILE A 66 28.35 8.81 -3.90
C ILE A 66 27.21 9.82 -3.72
N GLN A 67 27.16 10.49 -2.57
CA GLN A 67 26.14 11.51 -2.32
C GLN A 67 26.29 12.68 -3.27
N ALA A 68 27.51 13.18 -3.51
CA ALA A 68 27.77 14.24 -4.47
C ALA A 68 27.40 13.86 -5.90
N ALA A 69 27.63 12.59 -6.31
CA ALA A 69 27.24 12.11 -7.62
C ALA A 69 25.71 12.04 -7.76
N ALA A 70 25.02 11.54 -6.76
CA ALA A 70 23.55 11.49 -6.72
C ALA A 70 22.94 12.90 -6.77
N GLU A 71 23.46 13.83 -5.95
CA GLU A 71 23.00 15.22 -5.94
C GLU A 71 23.22 15.89 -7.31
N LEU A 72 24.37 15.62 -7.96
CA LEU A 72 24.67 16.16 -9.28
C LEU A 72 23.65 15.70 -10.34
N ASP A 73 23.27 14.45 -10.30
CA ASP A 73 22.29 13.90 -11.23
C ASP A 73 20.87 14.42 -10.92
N ASP A 74 20.50 14.57 -9.64
CA ASP A 74 19.25 15.18 -9.21
C ASP A 74 19.15 16.65 -9.71
N ILE A 75 20.23 17.44 -9.58
CA ILE A 75 20.31 18.81 -10.08
C ILE A 75 20.13 18.83 -11.60
N CYS A 76 20.81 17.98 -12.35
CA CYS A 76 20.69 17.92 -13.80
C CYS A 76 19.25 17.61 -14.23
N ASN A 77 18.62 16.62 -13.62
CA ASN A 77 17.24 16.24 -13.89
C ASN A 77 16.25 17.36 -13.53
N LEU A 78 16.47 18.01 -12.40
CA LEU A 78 15.68 19.17 -11.96
C LEU A 78 15.73 20.30 -12.99
N LEU A 79 16.94 20.70 -13.41
CA LEU A 79 17.10 21.80 -14.36
C LEU A 79 16.43 21.49 -15.71
N ILE A 80 16.56 20.25 -16.22
CA ILE A 80 15.92 19.82 -17.46
C ILE A 80 14.38 19.87 -17.32
N SER A 81 13.84 19.31 -16.23
CA SER A 81 12.40 19.26 -16.02
C SER A 81 11.77 20.64 -15.82
N ARG A 82 12.44 21.51 -15.04
CA ARG A 82 11.99 22.88 -14.80
C ARG A 82 12.05 23.73 -16.06
N PHE A 83 13.12 23.60 -16.85
CA PHE A 83 13.25 24.30 -18.12
C PHE A 83 12.17 23.87 -19.13
N ALA A 84 11.78 22.57 -19.13
CA ALA A 84 10.72 22.08 -20.01
C ALA A 84 9.35 22.73 -19.69
N ALA A 85 9.09 23.00 -18.41
CA ALA A 85 7.85 23.60 -17.92
C ALA A 85 7.86 25.14 -17.86
N ALA A 86 9.02 25.79 -18.04
CA ALA A 86 9.16 27.23 -17.90
C ALA A 86 8.78 28.01 -19.18
N ASP A 87 8.28 29.23 -18.99
CA ASP A 87 8.21 30.19 -20.07
C ASP A 87 9.65 30.56 -20.51
N LYS A 88 9.97 30.33 -21.78
CA LYS A 88 11.31 30.53 -22.34
C LYS A 88 11.78 31.96 -22.25
N GLN A 89 10.88 32.96 -22.24
CA GLN A 89 11.22 34.37 -22.11
C GLN A 89 11.69 34.72 -20.68
N ALA A 90 11.23 33.98 -19.67
CA ALA A 90 11.64 34.20 -18.28
C ALA A 90 12.97 33.53 -17.90
N VAL A 91 13.52 32.65 -18.75
CA VAL A 91 14.72 31.88 -18.44
C VAL A 91 15.99 32.72 -18.71
N ASN A 92 16.73 32.98 -17.65
CA ASN A 92 18.04 33.65 -17.66
C ASN A 92 18.95 33.03 -16.58
N SER A 93 20.17 33.52 -16.41
CA SER A 93 21.11 32.99 -15.42
C SER A 93 20.56 33.05 -13.99
N ALA A 94 19.88 34.15 -13.63
CA ALA A 94 19.26 34.29 -12.29
C ALA A 94 18.14 33.26 -12.04
N TRP A 95 17.42 32.88 -13.10
CA TRP A 95 16.42 31.82 -13.00
C TRP A 95 17.03 30.47 -12.57
N PHE A 96 18.20 30.11 -13.13
CA PHE A 96 18.91 28.88 -12.72
C PHE A 96 19.40 28.99 -11.28
N ASP A 97 19.92 30.14 -10.86
CA ASP A 97 20.35 30.37 -9.47
C ASP A 97 19.16 30.26 -8.51
N GLU A 98 17.98 30.78 -8.87
CA GLU A 98 16.75 30.64 -8.06
C GLU A 98 16.26 29.21 -7.99
N VAL A 99 16.26 28.46 -9.10
CA VAL A 99 15.87 27.04 -9.12
C VAL A 99 16.79 26.24 -8.20
N LEU A 100 18.09 26.47 -8.23
CA LEU A 100 19.03 25.78 -7.34
C LEU A 100 18.94 26.25 -5.90
N ALA A 101 18.68 27.53 -5.65
CA ALA A 101 18.45 28.04 -4.30
C ALA A 101 17.18 27.43 -3.68
N ARG A 102 16.09 27.29 -4.45
CA ARG A 102 14.85 26.60 -4.01
C ARG A 102 15.08 25.12 -3.75
N TYR A 103 15.94 24.48 -4.52
CA TYR A 103 16.31 23.08 -4.31
C TYR A 103 17.11 22.89 -3.03
N ARG A 104 18.11 23.74 -2.76
CA ARG A 104 18.99 23.62 -1.60
C ARG A 104 18.44 24.18 -0.31
N HIS A 105 17.66 25.25 -0.43
CA HIS A 105 17.13 26.03 0.68
C HIS A 105 15.61 26.21 0.55
N PRO A 106 14.85 25.12 0.46
CA PRO A 106 13.39 25.20 0.32
C PRO A 106 12.73 25.96 1.46
N GLU A 107 13.35 25.95 2.64
CA GLU A 107 12.91 26.69 3.82
C GLU A 107 12.81 28.21 3.61
N ARG A 108 13.66 28.77 2.74
CA ARG A 108 13.67 30.23 2.42
C ARG A 108 12.52 30.65 1.50
N PHE A 109 11.94 29.69 0.81
CA PHE A 109 10.87 29.91 -0.19
C PHE A 109 9.53 29.36 0.27
N ARG A 110 9.44 28.90 1.53
CA ARG A 110 8.16 28.51 2.12
C ARG A 110 7.32 29.75 2.38
N PRO A 111 5.99 29.65 2.16
CA PRO A 111 5.08 30.66 2.66
C PRO A 111 5.26 30.83 4.18
N PRO A 112 5.27 32.06 4.70
CA PRO A 112 5.31 32.30 6.14
C PRO A 112 4.16 31.56 6.84
N GLY A 113 4.46 30.72 7.83
CA GLY A 113 3.46 30.00 8.63
C GLY A 113 3.14 28.57 8.21
N GLU A 114 3.76 28.01 7.17
CA GLU A 114 3.60 26.58 6.86
C GLU A 114 4.59 25.73 7.67
N ASP A 115 4.14 25.28 8.84
CA ASP A 115 4.78 24.23 9.64
C ASP A 115 4.55 22.83 9.03
N PHE A 116 5.04 21.80 9.68
CA PHE A 116 4.86 20.41 9.25
C PHE A 116 3.38 20.04 9.06
N PHE A 117 2.53 20.44 10.00
CA PHE A 117 1.09 20.10 9.95
C PHE A 117 0.32 20.97 8.96
N GLY A 118 0.74 22.23 8.75
CA GLY A 118 0.21 23.07 7.68
C GLY A 118 0.53 22.49 6.28
N ALA A 119 1.75 22.01 6.07
CA ALA A 119 2.11 21.28 4.85
C ALA A 119 1.30 19.97 4.71
N PHE A 120 1.02 19.27 5.81
CA PHE A 120 0.20 18.05 5.79
C PHE A 120 -1.25 18.36 5.42
N ASP A 121 -1.83 19.44 5.96
CA ASP A 121 -3.19 19.86 5.63
C ASP A 121 -3.32 20.26 4.16
N LYS A 122 -2.30 20.94 3.61
CA LYS A 122 -2.24 21.26 2.19
C LYS A 122 -2.10 20.00 1.32
N PHE A 123 -1.28 19.04 1.74
CA PHE A 123 -1.20 17.73 1.08
C PHE A 123 -2.57 17.05 1.01
N LEU A 124 -3.36 17.08 2.08
CA LEU A 124 -4.70 16.51 2.10
C LEU A 124 -5.64 17.20 1.12
N ASN A 125 -5.53 18.53 0.99
CA ASN A 125 -6.37 19.33 0.10
C ASN A 125 -5.95 19.20 -1.38
N ASP A 126 -4.64 19.15 -1.64
CA ASP A 126 -4.09 19.09 -3.01
C ASP A 126 -4.15 17.69 -3.62
N THR A 127 -4.32 16.66 -2.78
CA THR A 127 -4.27 15.27 -3.26
C THR A 127 -5.69 14.78 -3.52
N GLU A 128 -6.05 14.61 -4.79
CA GLU A 128 -7.25 13.88 -5.17
C GLU A 128 -7.11 12.42 -4.77
N SER A 129 -7.57 12.08 -3.61
CA SER A 129 -7.59 10.70 -3.12
C SER A 129 -9.01 10.22 -2.87
N SER A 130 -9.23 8.91 -3.05
CA SER A 130 -10.52 8.34 -2.66
C SER A 130 -10.79 8.59 -1.17
N ARG A 131 -12.05 8.84 -0.79
CA ARG A 131 -12.44 9.10 0.60
C ARG A 131 -11.84 8.10 1.63
N PRO A 132 -11.74 6.78 1.38
CA PRO A 132 -11.07 5.85 2.29
C PRO A 132 -9.57 6.14 2.47
N ARG A 133 -8.88 6.50 1.39
CA ARG A 133 -7.43 6.80 1.43
C ARG A 133 -7.18 8.12 2.17
N GLU A 134 -7.99 9.12 1.95
CA GLU A 134 -7.99 10.39 2.69
C GLU A 134 -8.16 10.16 4.20
N ASN A 135 -9.10 9.29 4.59
CA ASN A 135 -9.29 8.93 6.00
C ASN A 135 -8.03 8.29 6.61
N HIS A 136 -7.30 7.46 5.86
CA HIS A 136 -6.03 6.89 6.35
C HIS A 136 -4.98 7.98 6.59
N PHE A 137 -4.87 8.98 5.73
CA PHE A 137 -3.97 10.12 5.95
C PHE A 137 -4.41 10.98 7.14
N LYS A 138 -5.71 11.21 7.34
CA LYS A 138 -6.25 11.90 8.53
C LYS A 138 -5.91 11.14 9.82
N VAL A 139 -5.98 9.82 9.80
CA VAL A 139 -5.53 8.98 10.94
C VAL A 139 -4.03 9.15 11.17
N LEU A 140 -3.21 9.05 10.10
CA LEU A 140 -1.78 9.27 10.20
C LEU A 140 -1.43 10.65 10.79
N ARG A 141 -2.09 11.72 10.33
CA ARG A 141 -1.89 13.06 10.86
C ARG A 141 -2.10 13.13 12.37
N ARG A 142 -3.19 12.51 12.88
CA ARG A 142 -3.43 12.43 14.33
C ARG A 142 -2.36 11.61 15.05
N GLN A 143 -1.90 10.48 14.47
CA GLN A 143 -0.83 9.67 15.03
C GLN A 143 0.48 10.46 15.15
N LEU A 144 0.86 11.20 14.10
CA LEU A 144 2.04 12.07 14.10
C LEU A 144 1.92 13.18 15.16
N ARG A 145 0.73 13.80 15.31
CA ARG A 145 0.54 14.83 16.33
C ARG A 145 0.60 14.27 17.75
N ARG A 146 0.04 13.07 17.98
CA ARG A 146 0.17 12.40 19.30
C ARG A 146 1.62 12.02 19.60
N PHE A 147 2.37 11.52 18.63
CA PHE A 147 3.77 11.23 18.79
C PHE A 147 4.59 12.50 19.12
N GLU A 148 4.32 13.62 18.48
CA GLU A 148 4.94 14.90 18.78
C GLU A 148 4.72 15.30 20.25
N LEU A 149 3.48 15.19 20.75
CA LEU A 149 3.15 15.47 22.14
C LEU A 149 3.79 14.46 23.11
N TYR A 150 3.90 13.19 22.72
CA TYR A 150 4.53 12.13 23.51
C TYR A 150 6.04 12.31 23.64
N SER A 151 6.70 12.59 22.52
CA SER A 151 8.17 12.71 22.47
C SER A 151 8.67 14.08 22.94
N GLY A 152 7.81 15.10 22.97
CA GLY A 152 8.18 16.49 23.20
C GLY A 152 9.02 17.11 22.09
N ARG A 153 9.15 16.43 20.93
CA ARG A 153 9.92 16.90 19.77
C ARG A 153 9.00 17.32 18.64
N GLU A 154 9.15 18.57 18.22
CA GLU A 154 8.41 19.13 17.09
C GLU A 154 8.84 18.49 15.77
N TRP A 155 7.87 18.13 14.92
CA TRP A 155 8.13 17.70 13.56
C TRP A 155 8.58 18.86 12.68
N LYS A 156 9.77 18.73 12.11
CA LYS A 156 10.33 19.71 11.15
C LYS A 156 10.79 18.99 9.90
N LEU A 157 10.19 19.31 8.75
CA LEU A 157 10.43 18.61 7.47
C LEU A 157 11.93 18.45 7.13
N ASP A 158 12.74 19.46 7.44
CA ASP A 158 14.15 19.46 7.05
C ASP A 158 15.08 18.71 8.01
N THR A 159 14.59 18.33 9.19
CA THR A 159 15.42 17.72 10.24
C THR A 159 14.93 16.36 10.71
N ILE A 160 13.89 15.80 10.07
CA ILE A 160 13.43 14.43 10.36
C ILE A 160 14.54 13.45 9.99
N THR A 161 14.90 12.58 10.91
CA THR A 161 15.93 11.55 10.74
C THR A 161 15.33 10.15 10.64
N ALA A 162 16.14 9.16 10.29
CA ALA A 162 15.77 7.74 10.37
C ALA A 162 15.42 7.32 11.80
N ASP A 163 16.11 7.88 12.81
CA ASP A 163 15.83 7.61 14.22
C ASP A 163 14.45 8.14 14.64
N ASP A 164 14.03 9.31 14.13
CA ASP A 164 12.68 9.83 14.38
C ASP A 164 11.60 8.91 13.79
N LEU A 165 11.84 8.34 12.61
CA LEU A 165 10.95 7.34 12.02
C LEU A 165 10.92 6.05 12.84
N GLY A 166 12.06 5.62 13.38
CA GLY A 166 12.16 4.49 14.31
C GLY A 166 11.37 4.73 15.58
N ALA A 167 11.58 5.88 16.23
CA ALA A 167 10.85 6.27 17.44
C ALA A 167 9.34 6.38 17.21
N PHE A 168 8.93 6.90 16.06
CA PHE A 168 7.51 6.94 15.68
C PHE A 168 6.93 5.53 15.47
N ARG A 169 7.68 4.61 14.84
CA ARG A 169 7.28 3.20 14.71
C ARG A 169 7.05 2.58 16.09
N ASP A 170 7.98 2.78 17.01
CA ASP A 170 7.94 2.19 18.35
C ASP A 170 6.78 2.78 19.17
N PHE A 171 6.51 4.09 19.04
CA PHE A 171 5.30 4.71 19.58
C PHE A 171 4.03 4.04 19.04
N LEU A 172 3.95 3.74 17.74
CA LEU A 172 2.78 3.06 17.16
C LEU A 172 2.60 1.64 17.68
N VAL A 173 3.69 0.94 18.04
CA VAL A 173 3.64 -0.39 18.70
C VAL A 173 3.01 -0.25 20.07
N ASP A 174 3.46 0.73 20.86
CA ASP A 174 3.15 0.88 22.27
C ASP A 174 1.95 1.82 22.54
N GLU A 175 1.41 2.49 21.54
CA GLU A 175 0.32 3.47 21.74
C GLU A 175 -0.88 2.89 22.50
N HIS A 176 -1.16 1.59 22.35
CA HIS A 176 -2.21 0.89 23.07
C HIS A 176 -1.97 0.75 24.58
N ILE A 177 -0.73 0.87 25.03
CA ILE A 177 -0.31 0.93 26.43
C ILE A 177 -0.29 2.39 26.89
N ILE A 178 0.36 3.25 26.11
CA ILE A 178 0.52 4.68 26.38
C ILE A 178 -0.84 5.36 26.60
N CYS A 179 -1.85 5.03 25.78
CA CYS A 179 -3.18 5.63 25.89
C CYS A 179 -3.96 5.26 27.18
N ARG A 180 -3.48 4.25 27.93
CA ARG A 180 -4.07 3.86 29.22
C ARG A 180 -3.31 4.40 30.42
N ASP A 181 -2.14 4.97 30.20
CA ASP A 181 -1.32 5.56 31.24
C ASP A 181 -1.80 7.00 31.50
N LYS A 182 -2.20 7.28 32.75
CA LYS A 182 -2.70 8.59 33.19
C LYS A 182 -1.71 9.73 32.94
N ARG A 183 -0.41 9.45 32.92
CA ARG A 183 0.64 10.44 32.64
C ARG A 183 0.51 11.05 31.24
N PHE A 184 -0.06 10.30 30.29
CA PHE A 184 -0.22 10.71 28.89
C PHE A 184 -1.67 11.03 28.51
N ALA A 185 -2.59 11.14 29.49
CA ALA A 185 -4.00 11.45 29.22
C ALA A 185 -4.17 12.74 28.40
N PHE A 186 -3.36 13.76 28.70
CA PHE A 186 -3.37 15.05 28.00
C PHE A 186 -3.20 14.93 26.48
N ILE A 187 -2.48 13.90 26.00
CA ILE A 187 -2.26 13.66 24.56
C ILE A 187 -3.60 13.34 23.87
N TYR A 188 -4.39 12.48 24.50
CA TYR A 188 -5.67 12.00 23.95
C TYR A 188 -6.80 12.97 24.19
N GLU A 189 -6.67 13.89 25.16
CA GLU A 189 -7.53 15.06 25.31
C GLU A 189 -7.28 16.09 24.18
N ALA A 190 -6.00 16.35 23.87
CA ALA A 190 -5.60 17.26 22.81
C ALA A 190 -5.86 16.71 21.39
N VAL A 191 -5.69 15.41 21.21
CA VAL A 191 -5.85 14.72 19.89
C VAL A 191 -6.71 13.46 20.06
N PRO A 192 -8.04 13.63 20.16
CA PRO A 192 -8.94 12.52 20.46
C PRO A 192 -9.06 11.52 19.32
N GLU A 193 -9.40 10.28 19.68
CA GLU A 193 -9.82 9.22 18.77
C GLU A 193 -11.22 8.75 19.08
N SER A 194 -11.94 8.30 18.06
CA SER A 194 -13.29 7.75 18.23
C SER A 194 -13.30 6.43 19.02
N ARG A 195 -12.17 5.75 19.08
CA ARG A 195 -11.97 4.50 19.83
C ARG A 195 -10.59 4.51 20.48
N THR A 196 -10.49 3.98 21.69
CA THR A 196 -9.20 3.76 22.34
C THR A 196 -8.27 2.94 21.43
N PRO A 197 -7.04 3.41 21.20
CA PRO A 197 -6.07 2.67 20.40
C PRO A 197 -5.85 1.25 20.90
N GLY A 198 -6.05 0.27 20.04
CA GLY A 198 -5.73 -1.13 20.31
C GLY A 198 -4.33 -1.50 19.80
N PRO A 199 -3.82 -2.68 20.17
CA PRO A 199 -2.52 -3.15 19.67
C PRO A 199 -2.56 -3.31 18.16
N ARG A 200 -1.55 -2.76 17.47
CA ARG A 200 -1.45 -2.81 16.00
C ARG A 200 -0.62 -4.00 15.55
N GLY A 201 -1.02 -4.58 14.44
CA GLY A 201 -0.21 -5.58 13.75
C GLY A 201 0.89 -4.92 12.91
N TYR A 202 1.95 -5.70 12.64
CA TYR A 202 3.10 -5.32 11.84
C TYR A 202 2.76 -4.62 10.52
N ASN A 203 1.84 -5.20 9.73
CA ASN A 203 1.42 -4.60 8.46
C ASN A 203 0.68 -3.26 8.62
N ALA A 204 -0.04 -3.07 9.74
CA ALA A 204 -0.75 -1.82 10.02
C ALA A 204 0.24 -0.69 10.33
N ILE A 205 1.28 -0.98 11.13
CA ILE A 205 2.37 -0.05 11.44
C ILE A 205 3.14 0.30 10.16
N GLY A 206 3.55 -0.72 9.39
CA GLY A 206 4.22 -0.52 8.12
C GLY A 206 3.37 0.28 7.10
N ASN A 207 2.04 0.16 7.16
CA ASN A 207 1.16 0.99 6.33
C ASN A 207 1.16 2.46 6.76
N SER A 208 1.16 2.77 8.07
CA SER A 208 1.30 4.15 8.56
C SER A 208 2.61 4.79 8.08
N LEU A 209 3.72 4.04 8.14
CA LEU A 209 5.02 4.51 7.64
C LEU A 209 5.03 4.70 6.11
N ARG A 210 4.36 3.84 5.33
CA ARG A 210 4.22 4.01 3.87
C ARG A 210 3.39 5.24 3.51
N LEU A 211 2.35 5.53 4.27
CA LEU A 211 1.57 6.76 4.12
C LEU A 211 2.43 7.98 4.45
N PHE A 212 3.23 7.92 5.52
CA PHE A 212 4.17 8.99 5.87
C PHE A 212 5.20 9.21 4.75
N ARG A 213 5.76 8.13 4.20
CA ARG A 213 6.64 8.24 3.01
C ARG A 213 5.93 8.89 1.82
N THR A 214 4.66 8.60 1.61
CA THR A 214 3.89 9.23 0.52
C THR A 214 3.76 10.73 0.73
N PHE A 215 3.49 11.18 1.95
CA PHE A 215 3.50 12.61 2.30
C PHE A 215 4.88 13.23 2.12
N ASN A 216 5.94 12.58 2.63
CA ASN A 216 7.31 13.10 2.47
C ASN A 216 7.72 13.21 0.98
N ASN A 217 7.38 12.22 0.15
CA ASN A 217 7.60 12.29 -1.30
C ASN A 217 6.86 13.47 -1.94
N TRP A 218 5.64 13.78 -1.49
CA TRP A 218 4.91 14.95 -1.96
C TRP A 218 5.61 16.24 -1.53
N CYS A 219 6.10 16.31 -0.29
CA CYS A 219 6.87 17.46 0.19
C CYS A 219 8.14 17.69 -0.64
N VAL A 220 8.91 16.64 -0.92
CA VAL A 220 10.12 16.72 -1.76
C VAL A 220 9.76 17.15 -3.18
N LYS A 221 8.73 16.54 -3.78
CA LYS A 221 8.28 16.87 -5.14
C LYS A 221 7.79 18.32 -5.26
N ARG A 222 7.20 18.87 -4.20
CA ARG A 222 6.69 20.25 -4.14
C ARG A 222 7.73 21.23 -3.59
N HIS A 223 8.95 20.77 -3.32
CA HIS A 223 10.06 21.58 -2.78
C HIS A 223 9.81 22.21 -1.41
N TYR A 224 9.00 21.54 -0.57
CA TYR A 224 8.86 21.90 0.83
C TYR A 224 10.10 21.51 1.66
N THR A 225 10.84 20.52 1.19
CA THR A 225 12.08 20.04 1.80
C THR A 225 12.92 19.31 0.75
N THR A 226 14.24 19.20 0.99
CA THR A 226 15.14 18.26 0.30
C THR A 226 15.44 17.04 1.15
N ASN A 227 15.00 17.04 2.42
CA ASN A 227 15.24 15.97 3.36
C ASN A 227 14.38 14.74 3.01
N TYR A 228 15.04 13.57 2.91
CA TYR A 228 14.38 12.30 2.62
C TYR A 228 14.85 11.20 3.58
N PRO A 229 14.34 11.17 4.81
CA PRO A 229 14.79 10.25 5.86
C PRO A 229 14.53 8.77 5.52
N PHE A 230 13.60 8.47 4.62
CA PHE A 230 13.31 7.11 4.17
C PHE A 230 14.43 6.48 3.31
N ARG A 231 15.47 7.21 2.94
CA ARG A 231 16.67 6.65 2.31
C ARG A 231 17.42 5.74 3.29
N GLU A 232 17.55 6.17 4.54
CA GLU A 232 18.23 5.47 5.62
C GLU A 232 17.29 4.59 6.46
N PHE A 233 15.97 4.72 6.23
CA PHE A 233 14.92 3.94 6.89
C PHE A 233 14.13 3.13 5.86
N PRO A 234 14.65 1.98 5.38
CA PRO A 234 13.95 1.15 4.41
C PRO A 234 12.70 0.54 5.02
N LEU A 235 11.59 0.65 4.30
CA LEU A 235 10.32 0.06 4.74
C LEU A 235 10.26 -1.41 4.35
N GLU A 236 10.09 -2.25 5.35
CA GLU A 236 9.94 -3.69 5.15
C GLU A 236 8.66 -4.04 4.36
N SER A 237 8.72 -5.14 3.62
CA SER A 237 7.57 -5.64 2.87
C SER A 237 6.48 -6.17 3.80
N PRO A 238 5.20 -6.03 3.44
CA PRO A 238 4.12 -6.63 4.20
C PRO A 238 4.24 -8.15 4.26
N VAL A 239 4.04 -8.71 5.44
CA VAL A 239 4.03 -10.16 5.64
C VAL A 239 2.60 -10.65 5.72
N TYR A 240 2.31 -11.73 5.01
CA TYR A 240 0.98 -12.31 4.94
C TYR A 240 1.08 -13.82 5.16
N GLY A 241 0.19 -14.35 5.99
CA GLY A 241 0.05 -15.80 6.17
C GLY A 241 -0.52 -16.50 4.92
N THR A 242 -0.46 -17.81 4.93
CA THR A 242 -1.05 -18.67 3.90
C THR A 242 -2.57 -18.45 3.82
N PRO A 243 -3.15 -18.18 2.66
CA PRO A 243 -4.59 -18.11 2.52
C PRO A 243 -5.20 -19.52 2.63
N TYR A 244 -6.24 -19.68 3.44
CA TYR A 244 -7.06 -20.89 3.52
C TYR A 244 -8.45 -20.59 3.01
N TYR A 245 -9.15 -21.65 2.61
CA TYR A 245 -10.54 -21.65 2.17
C TYR A 245 -11.22 -22.95 2.65
N ILE A 246 -12.53 -23.02 2.56
CA ILE A 246 -13.28 -24.23 2.89
C ILE A 246 -13.49 -25.09 1.63
N THR A 247 -13.53 -26.41 1.83
CA THR A 247 -13.84 -27.35 0.77
C THR A 247 -15.34 -27.30 0.41
N LEU A 248 -15.71 -27.96 -0.68
CA LEU A 248 -17.12 -28.07 -1.05
C LEU A 248 -17.91 -28.88 0.01
N GLU A 249 -17.32 -29.92 0.59
CA GLU A 249 -17.91 -30.70 1.67
C GLU A 249 -18.12 -29.87 2.94
N GLU A 250 -17.14 -29.04 3.32
CA GLU A 250 -17.28 -28.11 4.44
C GLU A 250 -18.37 -27.08 4.17
N ARG A 251 -18.48 -26.59 2.92
CA ARG A 251 -19.57 -25.70 2.51
C ARG A 251 -20.94 -26.35 2.66
N GLU A 252 -21.08 -27.61 2.22
CA GLU A 252 -22.33 -28.35 2.36
C GLU A 252 -22.69 -28.62 3.83
N ARG A 253 -21.71 -28.94 4.69
CA ARG A 253 -21.94 -29.01 6.14
C ARG A 253 -22.45 -27.71 6.72
N ILE A 254 -21.92 -26.58 6.28
CA ILE A 254 -22.41 -25.26 6.70
C ILE A 254 -23.84 -25.05 6.18
N ALA A 255 -24.13 -25.37 4.93
CA ALA A 255 -25.45 -25.20 4.31
C ALA A 255 -26.54 -26.05 5.01
N SER A 256 -26.18 -27.26 5.43
CA SER A 256 -27.08 -28.21 6.10
C SER A 256 -27.12 -28.07 7.62
N ALA A 257 -26.33 -27.19 8.23
CA ALA A 257 -26.32 -27.01 9.68
C ALA A 257 -27.71 -26.62 10.21
N ASP A 258 -28.16 -27.31 11.24
CA ASP A 258 -29.43 -26.99 11.91
C ASP A 258 -29.31 -25.69 12.71
N LEU A 259 -29.96 -24.66 12.20
CA LEU A 259 -30.08 -23.33 12.82
C LEU A 259 -31.53 -22.95 13.05
N SER A 260 -32.45 -23.94 13.16
CA SER A 260 -33.89 -23.73 13.36
C SER A 260 -34.18 -22.88 14.60
N SER A 261 -33.41 -23.08 15.69
CA SER A 261 -33.49 -22.27 16.91
C SER A 261 -32.90 -20.86 16.79
N ARG A 262 -32.27 -20.53 15.67
CA ARG A 262 -31.53 -19.26 15.43
C ARG A 262 -31.80 -18.69 14.03
N PRO A 263 -33.04 -18.29 13.71
CA PRO A 263 -33.44 -17.93 12.35
C PRO A 263 -32.61 -16.79 11.76
N ALA A 264 -32.16 -15.83 12.57
CA ALA A 264 -31.29 -14.76 12.11
C ALA A 264 -29.91 -15.29 11.62
N LEU A 265 -29.35 -16.31 12.30
CA LEU A 265 -28.10 -16.94 11.84
C LEU A 265 -28.35 -17.81 10.60
N ALA A 266 -29.50 -18.47 10.47
CA ALA A 266 -29.88 -19.23 9.29
C ALA A 266 -29.87 -18.33 8.04
N VAL A 267 -30.42 -17.12 8.16
CA VAL A 267 -30.34 -16.12 7.08
C VAL A 267 -28.90 -15.78 6.73
N GLN A 268 -28.03 -15.51 7.72
CA GLN A 268 -26.64 -15.17 7.45
C GLN A 268 -25.81 -16.37 6.94
N ARG A 269 -26.18 -17.60 7.28
CA ARG A 269 -25.68 -18.82 6.65
C ARG A 269 -25.98 -18.83 5.15
N ASP A 270 -27.23 -18.59 4.78
CA ASP A 270 -27.66 -18.56 3.37
C ASP A 270 -26.93 -17.44 2.60
N VAL A 271 -26.77 -16.26 3.21
CA VAL A 271 -25.97 -15.17 2.65
C VAL A 271 -24.51 -15.61 2.44
N PHE A 272 -23.91 -16.35 3.39
CA PHE A 272 -22.55 -16.84 3.27
C PHE A 272 -22.39 -17.88 2.16
N ILE A 273 -23.34 -18.81 2.02
CA ILE A 273 -23.34 -19.81 0.94
C ILE A 273 -23.48 -19.11 -0.42
N PHE A 274 -24.42 -18.17 -0.54
CA PHE A 274 -24.55 -17.34 -1.73
C PHE A 274 -23.24 -16.58 -2.06
N HIS A 275 -22.60 -16.00 -1.05
CA HIS A 275 -21.32 -15.31 -1.18
C HIS A 275 -20.21 -16.25 -1.69
N CYS A 276 -20.19 -17.52 -1.25
CA CYS A 276 -19.28 -18.54 -1.76
C CYS A 276 -19.56 -18.90 -3.23
N CYS A 277 -20.78 -18.73 -3.72
CA CYS A 277 -21.15 -19.01 -5.12
C CYS A 277 -20.81 -17.87 -6.07
N ILE A 278 -20.73 -16.62 -5.61
CA ILE A 278 -20.43 -15.45 -6.47
C ILE A 278 -19.05 -14.84 -6.24
N GLY A 279 -18.38 -15.13 -5.14
CA GLY A 279 -16.99 -14.76 -4.87
C GLY A 279 -16.66 -13.27 -4.85
N CYS A 280 -17.63 -12.38 -4.76
CA CYS A 280 -17.44 -10.94 -4.73
C CYS A 280 -16.75 -10.46 -3.43
N ARG A 281 -16.35 -9.19 -3.33
CA ARG A 281 -15.93 -8.62 -2.04
C ARG A 281 -17.15 -8.29 -1.18
N VAL A 282 -17.01 -8.39 0.14
CA VAL A 282 -18.14 -8.08 1.05
C VAL A 282 -18.72 -6.69 0.83
N GLY A 283 -17.90 -5.70 0.52
CA GLY A 283 -18.39 -4.34 0.21
C GLY A 283 -19.18 -4.25 -1.10
N ASP A 284 -18.96 -5.18 -2.04
CA ASP A 284 -19.75 -5.31 -3.26
C ASP A 284 -21.01 -6.13 -2.97
N LEU A 285 -20.90 -7.26 -2.24
CA LEU A 285 -22.02 -8.10 -1.81
C LEU A 285 -23.15 -7.29 -1.15
N LEU A 286 -22.80 -6.49 -0.14
CA LEU A 286 -23.77 -5.71 0.64
C LEU A 286 -24.48 -4.61 -0.14
N ARG A 287 -24.08 -4.37 -1.38
CA ARG A 287 -24.70 -3.38 -2.28
C ARG A 287 -25.51 -4.02 -3.41
N LEU A 288 -25.47 -5.33 -3.53
CA LEU A 288 -26.25 -6.03 -4.54
C LEU A 288 -27.75 -5.83 -4.27
N THR A 289 -28.48 -5.58 -5.33
CA THR A 289 -29.93 -5.46 -5.37
C THR A 289 -30.48 -6.41 -6.41
N ARG A 290 -31.80 -6.52 -6.54
CA ARG A 290 -32.43 -7.33 -7.59
C ARG A 290 -32.07 -6.85 -9.00
N ALA A 291 -31.79 -5.56 -9.18
CA ALA A 291 -31.38 -5.01 -10.47
C ALA A 291 -30.00 -5.53 -10.94
N ASN A 292 -29.22 -6.14 -10.05
CA ASN A 292 -27.96 -6.79 -10.38
C ASN A 292 -28.11 -8.21 -10.92
N ILE A 293 -29.34 -8.75 -10.95
CA ILE A 293 -29.62 -10.07 -11.54
C ILE A 293 -30.07 -9.84 -12.99
N ILE A 294 -29.20 -10.19 -13.93
CA ILE A 294 -29.40 -9.98 -15.36
C ILE A 294 -29.15 -11.32 -16.08
N ASP A 295 -30.14 -11.80 -16.81
CA ASP A 295 -30.07 -13.04 -17.60
C ASP A 295 -29.40 -14.20 -16.86
N GLY A 296 -29.88 -14.50 -15.65
CA GLY A 296 -29.38 -15.61 -14.82
C GLY A 296 -27.98 -15.45 -14.26
N ALA A 297 -27.47 -14.21 -14.19
CA ALA A 297 -26.17 -13.91 -13.62
C ALA A 297 -26.23 -12.71 -12.68
N VAL A 298 -25.30 -12.65 -11.71
CA VAL A 298 -25.02 -11.44 -10.93
C VAL A 298 -24.07 -10.56 -11.74
N GLU A 299 -24.47 -9.32 -11.99
CA GLU A 299 -23.64 -8.34 -12.69
C GLU A 299 -23.44 -7.06 -11.85
N TYR A 300 -22.19 -6.63 -11.69
CA TYR A 300 -21.85 -5.45 -10.90
C TYR A 300 -20.49 -4.85 -11.29
N ILE A 301 -20.31 -3.56 -11.04
CA ILE A 301 -18.99 -2.91 -11.16
C ILE A 301 -18.27 -3.00 -9.83
N ALA A 302 -17.09 -3.63 -9.83
CA ALA A 302 -16.29 -3.83 -8.63
C ALA A 302 -15.79 -2.49 -8.06
N ARG A 303 -16.17 -2.17 -6.81
CA ARG A 303 -15.90 -0.87 -6.18
C ARG A 303 -14.42 -0.49 -6.12
N LYS A 304 -13.54 -1.46 -5.89
CA LYS A 304 -12.09 -1.21 -5.75
C LYS A 304 -11.44 -0.72 -7.06
N THR A 305 -12.07 -0.99 -8.19
CA THR A 305 -11.56 -0.65 -9.53
C THR A 305 -12.45 0.38 -10.23
N SER A 306 -13.45 0.95 -9.56
CA SER A 306 -14.43 1.86 -10.17
C SER A 306 -13.90 3.26 -10.49
N GLY A 307 -12.69 3.64 -10.03
CA GLY A 307 -12.13 4.97 -10.27
C GLY A 307 -11.52 5.11 -11.68
N GLU A 308 -10.35 4.52 -11.89
CA GLU A 308 -9.57 4.73 -13.13
C GLU A 308 -9.93 3.73 -14.25
N ARG A 309 -10.27 2.49 -13.88
CA ARG A 309 -10.63 1.41 -14.82
C ARG A 309 -11.75 0.57 -14.22
N PRO A 310 -13.01 0.95 -14.40
CA PRO A 310 -14.15 0.18 -13.93
C PRO A 310 -14.15 -1.22 -14.59
N VAL A 311 -14.23 -2.26 -13.77
CA VAL A 311 -14.32 -3.65 -14.23
C VAL A 311 -15.72 -4.14 -13.91
N THR A 312 -16.49 -4.46 -14.96
CA THR A 312 -17.78 -5.16 -14.83
C THR A 312 -17.50 -6.63 -14.57
N VAL A 313 -18.05 -7.15 -13.48
CA VAL A 313 -17.98 -8.56 -13.11
C VAL A 313 -19.33 -9.18 -13.37
N ARG A 314 -19.36 -10.27 -14.13
CA ARG A 314 -20.55 -11.07 -14.41
C ARG A 314 -20.31 -12.50 -13.95
N VAL A 315 -21.12 -12.99 -13.02
CA VAL A 315 -21.03 -14.34 -12.46
C VAL A 315 -22.35 -15.05 -12.71
N PRO A 316 -22.38 -16.06 -13.57
CA PRO A 316 -23.58 -16.90 -13.77
C PRO A 316 -24.00 -17.56 -12.45
N LEU A 317 -25.30 -17.58 -12.20
CA LEU A 317 -25.85 -18.23 -11.02
C LEU A 317 -25.85 -19.74 -11.22
N ASN A 318 -25.29 -20.47 -10.26
CA ASN A 318 -25.45 -21.91 -10.16
C ASN A 318 -26.75 -22.26 -9.41
N GLU A 319 -27.13 -23.54 -9.40
CA GLU A 319 -28.37 -24.02 -8.75
C GLU A 319 -28.45 -23.61 -7.28
N THR A 320 -27.34 -23.71 -6.53
CA THR A 320 -27.28 -23.30 -5.11
C THR A 320 -27.59 -21.82 -4.92
N ALA A 321 -26.99 -20.96 -5.76
CA ALA A 321 -27.22 -19.52 -5.68
C ALA A 321 -28.65 -19.16 -6.10
N SER A 322 -29.17 -19.78 -7.15
CA SER A 322 -30.57 -19.60 -7.61
C SER A 322 -31.56 -20.05 -6.53
N GLY A 323 -31.39 -21.23 -5.95
CA GLY A 323 -32.28 -21.73 -4.90
C GLY A 323 -32.27 -20.87 -3.64
N ILE A 324 -31.13 -20.20 -3.32
CA ILE A 324 -31.12 -19.21 -2.25
C ILE A 324 -31.93 -17.98 -2.65
N LEU A 325 -31.77 -17.45 -3.87
CA LEU A 325 -32.55 -16.29 -4.33
C LEU A 325 -34.05 -16.59 -4.33
N ASP A 326 -34.45 -17.79 -4.74
CA ASP A 326 -35.85 -18.22 -4.74
C ASP A 326 -36.41 -18.27 -3.30
N ARG A 327 -35.63 -18.77 -2.32
CA ARG A 327 -36.01 -18.76 -0.90
C ARG A 327 -36.30 -17.38 -0.35
N TYR A 328 -35.60 -16.34 -0.88
CA TYR A 328 -35.78 -14.95 -0.50
C TYR A 328 -36.55 -14.14 -1.56
N ALA A 329 -37.37 -14.79 -2.42
CA ALA A 329 -38.12 -14.13 -3.47
C ALA A 329 -39.05 -13.04 -2.92
N ASP A 330 -39.65 -13.27 -1.76
CA ASP A 330 -40.56 -12.34 -1.08
C ASP A 330 -39.89 -11.30 -0.19
N TYR A 331 -38.57 -11.31 -0.09
CA TYR A 331 -37.85 -10.27 0.65
C TYR A 331 -37.99 -8.91 -0.05
N ARG A 332 -38.49 -7.90 0.67
CA ARG A 332 -38.78 -6.53 0.17
C ARG A 332 -37.82 -5.48 0.66
N GLY A 333 -36.70 -5.87 1.31
CA GLY A 333 -35.68 -4.92 1.72
C GLY A 333 -34.86 -4.34 0.55
N PRO A 334 -33.98 -3.38 0.81
CA PRO A 334 -33.25 -2.66 -0.24
C PRO A 334 -32.16 -3.51 -0.90
N GLY A 335 -31.63 -4.52 -0.23
CA GLY A 335 -30.59 -5.40 -0.76
C GLY A 335 -31.15 -6.59 -1.55
N LEU A 336 -30.26 -7.32 -2.21
CA LEU A 336 -30.60 -8.58 -2.87
C LEU A 336 -31.06 -9.66 -1.89
N LEU A 337 -30.41 -9.70 -0.72
CA LEU A 337 -30.69 -10.60 0.40
C LEU A 337 -30.77 -9.77 1.71
N PRO A 338 -31.23 -10.34 2.83
CA PRO A 338 -31.28 -9.65 4.11
C PRO A 338 -29.89 -9.40 4.71
N PHE A 339 -29.17 -8.45 4.10
CA PHE A 339 -27.81 -8.09 4.52
C PHE A 339 -27.82 -7.33 5.84
N ILE A 340 -26.77 -7.55 6.63
CA ILE A 340 -26.46 -6.82 7.87
C ILE A 340 -25.11 -6.11 7.73
N SER A 341 -24.67 -5.39 8.75
CA SER A 341 -23.35 -4.74 8.71
C SER A 341 -22.23 -5.77 8.53
N ALA A 342 -21.17 -5.39 7.79
CA ALA A 342 -20.03 -6.29 7.54
C ALA A 342 -19.38 -6.81 8.85
N GLN A 343 -19.37 -6.01 9.91
CA GLN A 343 -18.84 -6.39 11.22
C GLN A 343 -19.69 -7.55 11.80
N LYS A 344 -20.99 -7.35 11.92
CA LYS A 344 -21.90 -8.36 12.48
C LYS A 344 -21.92 -9.62 11.61
N TYR A 345 -21.88 -9.47 10.30
CA TYR A 345 -21.79 -10.59 9.37
C TYR A 345 -20.54 -11.46 9.62
N ASN A 346 -19.37 -10.84 9.88
CA ASN A 346 -18.16 -11.59 10.23
C ASN A 346 -18.30 -12.32 11.59
N ASP A 347 -18.95 -11.71 12.57
CA ASP A 347 -19.18 -12.35 13.87
C ASP A 347 -20.16 -13.53 13.75
N ASP A 348 -21.21 -13.38 12.94
CA ASP A 348 -22.18 -14.44 12.65
C ASP A 348 -21.52 -15.61 11.88
N ILE A 349 -20.63 -15.33 10.90
CA ILE A 349 -19.87 -16.38 10.20
C ILE A 349 -19.07 -17.25 11.17
N LYS A 350 -18.37 -16.67 12.14
CA LYS A 350 -17.62 -17.44 13.15
C LYS A 350 -18.55 -18.34 13.95
N THR A 351 -19.70 -17.83 14.33
CA THR A 351 -20.70 -18.58 15.09
C THR A 351 -21.28 -19.72 14.25
N ILE A 352 -21.61 -19.47 12.97
CA ILE A 352 -22.12 -20.47 12.03
C ILE A 352 -21.09 -21.57 11.83
N PHE A 353 -19.83 -21.25 11.61
CA PHE A 353 -18.75 -22.22 11.43
C PHE A 353 -18.59 -23.13 12.63
N ARG A 354 -18.61 -22.55 13.84
CA ARG A 354 -18.56 -23.34 15.08
C ARG A 354 -19.73 -24.29 15.22
N LEU A 355 -20.94 -23.83 14.92
CA LEU A 355 -22.15 -24.64 15.01
C LEU A 355 -22.21 -25.74 13.92
N ALA A 356 -21.62 -25.48 12.76
CA ALA A 356 -21.49 -26.47 11.68
C ALA A 356 -20.32 -27.46 11.88
N GLY A 357 -19.59 -27.38 13.00
CA GLY A 357 -18.44 -28.25 13.28
C GLY A 357 -17.26 -28.04 12.34
N ILE A 358 -17.02 -26.78 11.87
CA ILE A 358 -15.85 -26.45 11.06
C ILE A 358 -14.73 -26.00 12.00
N ASP A 359 -14.13 -26.94 12.67
CA ASP A 359 -13.19 -26.77 13.78
C ASP A 359 -11.75 -27.17 13.45
N ARG A 360 -11.49 -27.62 12.20
CA ARG A 360 -10.12 -27.97 11.80
C ARG A 360 -9.13 -26.85 12.10
N VAL A 361 -7.97 -27.27 12.61
CA VAL A 361 -6.88 -26.35 12.96
C VAL A 361 -6.13 -25.93 11.71
N VAL A 362 -5.83 -24.65 11.62
CA VAL A 362 -5.03 -24.05 10.54
C VAL A 362 -3.88 -23.24 11.13
N THR A 363 -2.76 -23.25 10.43
CA THR A 363 -1.60 -22.43 10.78
C THR A 363 -1.80 -21.02 10.27
N VAL A 364 -1.82 -20.05 11.17
CA VAL A 364 -1.94 -18.63 10.85
C VAL A 364 -0.70 -17.89 11.33
N LEU A 365 -0.39 -16.79 10.67
CA LEU A 365 0.65 -15.90 11.13
C LEU A 365 0.06 -14.86 12.08
N ASN A 366 0.58 -14.79 13.32
CA ASN A 366 0.19 -13.74 14.25
C ASN A 366 0.53 -12.37 13.64
N PRO A 367 -0.44 -11.44 13.50
CA PRO A 367 -0.18 -10.16 12.86
C PRO A 367 0.76 -9.24 13.64
N ARG A 368 1.05 -9.54 14.92
CA ARG A 368 1.93 -8.74 15.79
C ARG A 368 3.31 -9.36 15.94
N THR A 369 3.37 -10.63 16.37
CA THR A 369 4.65 -11.31 16.66
C THR A 369 5.29 -11.89 15.40
N ARG A 370 4.51 -12.11 14.33
CA ARG A 370 4.93 -12.80 13.10
C ARG A 370 5.25 -14.28 13.31
N GLU A 371 4.89 -14.83 14.46
CA GLU A 371 5.02 -16.24 14.76
C GLU A 371 3.83 -17.03 14.22
N GLU A 372 4.05 -18.30 13.96
CA GLU A 372 3.00 -19.22 13.56
C GLU A 372 2.15 -19.60 14.77
N GLU A 373 0.83 -19.52 14.60
CA GLU A 373 -0.16 -19.94 15.58
C GLU A 373 -1.09 -20.99 14.98
N GLN A 374 -1.43 -21.98 15.79
CA GLN A 374 -2.44 -22.98 15.45
C GLN A 374 -3.81 -22.49 15.97
N ARG A 375 -4.76 -22.29 15.06
CA ARG A 375 -6.10 -21.80 15.44
C ARG A 375 -7.21 -22.55 14.72
N PRO A 376 -8.33 -22.85 15.41
CA PRO A 376 -9.50 -23.41 14.76
C PRO A 376 -10.03 -22.46 13.67
N LEU A 377 -10.46 -23.02 12.54
CA LEU A 377 -10.89 -22.21 11.39
C LEU A 377 -12.07 -21.29 11.73
N TYR A 378 -12.99 -21.70 12.60
CA TYR A 378 -14.13 -20.86 13.01
C TYR A 378 -13.71 -19.56 13.71
N GLU A 379 -12.58 -19.52 14.43
CA GLU A 379 -12.13 -18.31 15.13
C GLU A 379 -11.68 -17.21 14.18
N ILE A 380 -11.16 -17.59 13.03
CA ILE A 380 -10.55 -16.69 12.05
C ILE A 380 -11.39 -16.54 10.79
N ALA A 381 -12.52 -17.23 10.71
CA ALA A 381 -13.45 -17.14 9.61
C ALA A 381 -14.00 -15.72 9.44
N SER A 382 -14.16 -15.29 8.22
CA SER A 382 -14.67 -13.97 7.84
C SER A 382 -15.29 -14.01 6.45
N SER A 383 -15.99 -12.96 6.08
CA SER A 383 -16.58 -12.78 4.74
C SER A 383 -15.56 -12.94 3.60
N HIS A 384 -14.29 -12.63 3.85
CA HIS A 384 -13.23 -12.82 2.85
C HIS A 384 -12.97 -14.31 2.55
N LEU A 385 -13.30 -15.19 3.50
CA LEU A 385 -13.20 -16.63 3.31
C LEU A 385 -14.17 -17.12 2.21
N ALA A 386 -15.38 -16.56 2.10
CA ALA A 386 -16.31 -16.90 1.02
C ALA A 386 -15.68 -16.68 -0.37
N ARG A 387 -15.03 -15.52 -0.57
CA ARG A 387 -14.32 -15.22 -1.81
C ARG A 387 -13.14 -16.17 -2.05
N ARG A 388 -12.38 -16.50 -1.02
CA ARG A 388 -11.30 -17.50 -1.10
C ARG A 388 -11.83 -18.88 -1.48
N THR A 389 -12.98 -19.27 -0.91
CA THR A 389 -13.66 -20.53 -1.20
C THR A 389 -14.10 -20.61 -2.66
N PHE A 390 -14.68 -19.53 -3.19
CA PHE A 390 -15.04 -19.45 -4.61
C PHE A 390 -13.80 -19.68 -5.50
N ILE A 391 -12.76 -18.90 -5.29
CA ILE A 391 -11.54 -18.95 -6.12
C ILE A 391 -10.80 -20.28 -5.93
N GLY A 392 -10.60 -20.74 -4.70
CA GLY A 392 -9.86 -21.96 -4.38
C GLY A 392 -10.48 -23.21 -4.96
N ASN A 393 -11.81 -23.38 -4.83
CA ASN A 393 -12.49 -24.55 -5.39
C ASN A 393 -12.59 -24.51 -6.93
N LEU A 394 -12.74 -23.35 -7.54
CA LEU A 394 -12.67 -23.21 -8.99
C LEU A 394 -11.26 -23.52 -9.51
N TYR A 395 -10.21 -23.07 -8.81
CA TYR A 395 -8.83 -23.28 -9.24
C TYR A 395 -8.41 -24.76 -9.18
N LYS A 396 -9.05 -25.57 -8.31
CA LYS A 396 -8.87 -27.03 -8.31
C LYS A 396 -9.34 -27.67 -9.62
N GLN A 397 -10.42 -27.15 -10.19
CA GLN A 397 -11.09 -27.74 -11.36
C GLN A 397 -10.60 -27.12 -12.68
N VAL A 398 -10.35 -25.82 -12.68
CA VAL A 398 -9.95 -25.06 -13.87
C VAL A 398 -8.63 -24.35 -13.59
N LYS A 399 -7.58 -24.75 -14.31
CA LYS A 399 -6.23 -24.21 -14.12
C LYS A 399 -5.97 -22.89 -14.86
N ASP A 400 -6.98 -22.35 -15.56
CA ASP A 400 -6.87 -21.04 -16.22
C ASP A 400 -7.14 -19.90 -15.22
N PRO A 401 -6.07 -19.18 -14.81
CA PRO A 401 -6.21 -18.08 -13.86
C PRO A 401 -6.99 -16.89 -14.44
N ASN A 402 -6.99 -16.70 -15.76
CA ASN A 402 -7.63 -15.55 -16.39
C ASN A 402 -9.15 -15.72 -16.35
N LEU A 403 -9.65 -16.93 -16.60
CA LEU A 403 -11.07 -17.23 -16.49
C LEU A 403 -11.58 -17.02 -15.07
N ILE A 404 -10.85 -17.49 -14.05
CA ILE A 404 -11.24 -17.30 -12.64
C ILE A 404 -11.12 -15.81 -12.22
N SER A 405 -10.12 -15.09 -12.74
CA SER A 405 -9.95 -13.67 -12.44
C SER A 405 -11.09 -12.83 -13.01
N SER A 406 -11.61 -13.16 -14.21
CA SER A 406 -12.76 -12.49 -14.82
C SER A 406 -14.03 -12.62 -13.98
N LEU A 407 -14.29 -13.80 -13.41
CA LEU A 407 -15.42 -14.06 -12.51
C LEU A 407 -15.28 -13.38 -11.14
N SER A 408 -14.05 -13.15 -10.70
CA SER A 408 -13.79 -12.59 -9.37
C SER A 408 -13.45 -11.08 -9.38
N GLY A 409 -13.32 -10.45 -10.56
CA GLY A 409 -12.94 -9.05 -10.69
C GLY A 409 -11.53 -8.73 -10.16
N HIS A 410 -10.58 -9.65 -10.35
CA HIS A 410 -9.17 -9.38 -10.18
C HIS A 410 -8.57 -8.82 -11.46
N VAL A 411 -7.67 -7.87 -11.33
CA VAL A 411 -6.88 -7.39 -12.47
C VAL A 411 -5.84 -8.45 -12.79
N GLU A 412 -5.61 -8.71 -14.06
CA GLU A 412 -4.59 -9.62 -14.57
C GLU A 412 -3.21 -9.28 -13.97
N GLY A 413 -2.42 -10.29 -13.59
CA GLY A 413 -1.11 -10.08 -12.95
C GLY A 413 -1.14 -9.58 -11.51
N SER A 414 -2.32 -9.46 -10.88
CA SER A 414 -2.45 -8.95 -9.51
C SER A 414 -1.78 -9.89 -8.50
N THR A 415 -0.84 -9.35 -7.71
CA THR A 415 -0.17 -10.07 -6.60
C THR A 415 -1.19 -10.65 -5.59
N ALA A 416 -2.36 -10.01 -5.44
CA ALA A 416 -3.43 -10.50 -4.60
C ALA A 416 -4.03 -11.80 -5.17
N PHE A 417 -4.13 -11.94 -6.49
CA PHE A 417 -4.64 -13.14 -7.13
C PHE A 417 -3.67 -14.31 -7.01
N TYR A 418 -2.34 -14.07 -7.12
CA TYR A 418 -1.33 -15.12 -6.92
C TYR A 418 -1.41 -15.80 -5.56
N ARG A 419 -1.88 -15.13 -4.52
CA ARG A 419 -2.06 -15.73 -3.19
C ARG A 419 -3.21 -16.73 -3.12
N TYR A 420 -4.20 -16.61 -4.00
CA TYR A 420 -5.30 -17.58 -4.10
C TYR A 420 -4.92 -18.82 -4.90
N ARG A 421 -3.80 -18.77 -5.62
CA ARG A 421 -3.20 -19.91 -6.32
C ARG A 421 -2.46 -20.87 -5.37
N ASN A 422 -2.73 -20.80 -4.08
CA ASN A 422 -2.09 -21.74 -3.17
C ASN A 422 -2.43 -23.16 -3.61
N VAL A 423 -1.35 -23.84 -3.96
CA VAL A 423 -1.38 -25.21 -4.40
C VAL A 423 -1.94 -26.04 -3.25
N ASP A 424 -3.09 -26.66 -3.45
CA ASP A 424 -3.73 -27.56 -2.51
C ASP A 424 -2.78 -28.74 -2.21
N GLU A 425 -2.81 -29.26 -0.99
CA GLU A 425 -1.99 -30.43 -0.61
C GLU A 425 -2.25 -31.63 -1.52
N GLN A 426 -3.51 -31.82 -1.97
CA GLN A 426 -3.82 -32.87 -2.93
C GLN A 426 -3.10 -32.65 -4.27
N MET A 427 -3.10 -31.40 -4.76
CA MET A 427 -2.37 -31.04 -6.00
C MET A 427 -0.86 -31.25 -5.83
N LYS A 428 -0.30 -30.92 -4.67
CA LYS A 428 1.12 -31.18 -4.38
C LYS A 428 1.41 -32.69 -4.36
N THR A 429 0.56 -33.45 -3.69
CA THR A 429 0.63 -34.91 -3.63
C THR A 429 0.56 -35.52 -5.04
N ASP A 430 -0.38 -35.07 -5.86
CA ASP A 430 -0.54 -35.56 -7.22
C ASP A 430 0.64 -35.19 -8.13
N LEU A 431 1.22 -34.00 -7.93
CA LEU A 431 2.45 -33.58 -8.63
C LEU A 431 3.64 -34.45 -8.23
N VAL A 432 3.82 -34.70 -6.93
CA VAL A 432 4.95 -35.53 -6.46
C VAL A 432 4.81 -36.98 -6.95
N LYS A 433 3.60 -37.53 -7.03
CA LYS A 433 3.35 -38.86 -7.61
C LYS A 433 3.76 -38.98 -9.09
N LEU A 434 3.87 -37.88 -9.82
CA LEU A 434 4.39 -37.92 -11.20
C LEU A 434 5.86 -38.30 -11.25
N LEU A 435 6.62 -38.10 -10.17
CA LEU A 435 8.02 -38.51 -10.07
C LEU A 435 8.18 -40.05 -9.94
N ASP A 436 7.09 -40.74 -9.54
CA ASP A 436 7.06 -42.22 -9.42
C ASP A 436 6.66 -42.89 -10.74
N LYS A 437 6.27 -42.12 -11.76
CA LYS A 437 5.97 -42.69 -13.08
C LYS A 437 7.29 -42.93 -13.86
N PRO A 438 7.49 -44.14 -14.40
CA PRO A 438 8.61 -44.40 -15.28
C PRO A 438 8.54 -43.47 -16.50
N VAL A 439 9.68 -42.89 -16.88
CA VAL A 439 9.80 -42.13 -18.12
C VAL A 439 9.64 -43.15 -19.26
N GLU A 440 8.51 -43.09 -19.99
CA GLU A 440 8.40 -43.88 -21.24
C GLU A 440 9.47 -43.38 -22.20
N PRO A 441 10.27 -44.30 -22.79
CA PRO A 441 11.24 -43.89 -23.78
C PRO A 441 10.50 -43.25 -24.97
N THR A 442 10.87 -42.03 -25.28
CA THR A 442 10.45 -41.38 -26.53
C THR A 442 11.05 -42.11 -27.69
N ASP A 443 10.24 -42.77 -28.48
CA ASP A 443 10.62 -43.31 -29.81
C ASP A 443 11.05 -42.17 -30.77
#